data_2699569b3fb9bf2c68c805948a3b8b7a
#
_entry.id   2699569b3fb9bf2c68c805948a3b8b7a
#
_cell.length_a   1.000
_cell.length_b   1.000
_cell.length_c   1.000
_cell.angle_alpha   90.00
_cell.angle_beta   90.00
_cell.angle_gamma   90.00
#
_symmetry.space_group_name_H-M   'P 1'
#
loop_
_entity.id
_entity.type
_entity.pdbx_description
1 polymer ?
#
loop_
_entity_poly.entity_id
_entity_poly.type
_entity_poly.pdbx_seq_one_letter_code
_entity_poly.pdbx_strand_id
1 'polypeptide(L)'
;EIETLVDTMVLDVQNNKTVIAVNPEKGLLKLEGKTVILTMGCRERTRGAIRIPGERPAGVFTAGAAQRMVNMEGYLPGHKIVILASGDIGLIMARRMSLEGCKVQACLEICPFSNGLTRNIVQCLNDYDIPLYLSHTIVAVHGEERVTGITVAKVDERMTPIPGTEFDIECDTVLLSVGLIPENELSRGLDLEMNPLTNGPVVDQHRGP
;
A
#
# COMPACT_ATOMS: atom_id res chain seq x y z
N GLU A 1 25.04 -23.99 -9.49
CA GLU A 1 24.61 -23.62 -8.13
C GLU A 1 24.40 -22.08 -8.08
N ILE A 2 23.36 -21.61 -7.44
CA ILE A 2 23.08 -20.16 -7.31
C ILE A 2 23.61 -19.71 -5.94
N GLU A 3 24.53 -18.75 -5.94
CA GLU A 3 24.99 -18.11 -4.71
C GLU A 3 23.94 -17.08 -4.24
N THR A 4 23.57 -17.17 -2.97
CA THR A 4 22.63 -16.22 -2.33
C THR A 4 23.37 -15.40 -1.30
N LEU A 5 23.28 -14.07 -1.40
CA LEU A 5 23.81 -13.12 -0.43
C LEU A 5 22.65 -12.57 0.41
N VAL A 6 22.44 -13.15 1.57
CA VAL A 6 21.47 -12.67 2.57
C VAL A 6 22.05 -11.46 3.33
N ASP A 7 21.19 -10.69 4.01
CA ASP A 7 21.57 -9.51 4.78
C ASP A 7 22.43 -8.51 3.99
N THR A 8 22.18 -8.45 2.67
CA THR A 8 22.96 -7.65 1.72
C THR A 8 22.10 -6.62 1.05
N MET A 9 22.45 -5.35 1.20
CA MET A 9 21.73 -4.23 0.60
C MET A 9 22.47 -3.74 -0.66
N VAL A 10 21.78 -3.72 -1.78
CA VAL A 10 22.29 -3.12 -3.00
C VAL A 10 22.19 -1.59 -2.87
N LEU A 11 23.29 -0.88 -3.07
CA LEU A 11 23.39 0.57 -2.97
C LEU A 11 23.31 1.25 -4.33
N ASP A 12 23.87 0.59 -5.36
CA ASP A 12 23.98 1.16 -6.69
C ASP A 12 24.09 0.07 -7.76
N VAL A 13 23.63 0.37 -8.96
CA VAL A 13 23.81 -0.44 -10.16
C VAL A 13 24.34 0.47 -11.26
N GLN A 14 25.49 0.13 -11.81
CA GLN A 14 26.17 0.95 -12.83
C GLN A 14 25.85 0.43 -14.25
N ASN A 15 25.94 1.33 -15.24
CA ASN A 15 25.67 1.01 -16.65
C ASN A 15 26.55 -0.12 -17.22
N ASN A 16 27.75 -0.31 -16.68
CA ASN A 16 28.66 -1.41 -17.02
C ASN A 16 28.27 -2.74 -16.33
N LYS A 17 27.08 -2.81 -15.72
CA LYS A 17 26.53 -3.99 -15.00
C LYS A 17 27.32 -4.36 -13.74
N THR A 18 27.97 -3.38 -13.13
CA THR A 18 28.55 -3.53 -11.80
C THR A 18 27.49 -3.18 -10.75
N VAL A 19 27.28 -4.07 -9.78
CA VAL A 19 26.41 -3.88 -8.63
C VAL A 19 27.27 -3.60 -7.40
N ILE A 20 26.98 -2.49 -6.73
CA ILE A 20 27.60 -2.12 -5.45
C ILE A 20 26.63 -2.50 -4.34
N ALA A 21 27.09 -3.30 -3.40
CA ALA A 21 26.29 -3.75 -2.28
C ALA A 21 27.06 -3.67 -0.95
N VAL A 22 26.34 -3.63 0.16
CA VAL A 22 26.92 -3.69 1.49
C VAL A 22 26.37 -4.87 2.26
N ASN A 23 27.24 -5.56 2.96
CA ASN A 23 26.92 -6.70 3.80
C ASN A 23 27.58 -6.51 5.17
N PRO A 24 26.92 -6.81 6.30
CA PRO A 24 27.48 -6.61 7.63
C PRO A 24 28.79 -7.37 7.89
N GLU A 25 28.94 -8.57 7.33
CA GLU A 25 30.12 -9.41 7.53
C GLU A 25 31.19 -9.20 6.46
N LYS A 26 30.76 -9.06 5.20
CA LYS A 26 31.66 -8.97 4.03
C LYS A 26 32.06 -7.53 3.67
N GLY A 27 31.43 -6.53 4.29
CA GLY A 27 31.65 -5.11 4.01
C GLY A 27 31.11 -4.68 2.66
N LEU A 28 31.82 -3.78 1.98
CA LEU A 28 31.45 -3.28 0.65
C LEU A 28 31.80 -4.31 -0.42
N LEU A 29 30.81 -4.69 -1.20
CA LEU A 29 30.93 -5.68 -2.29
C LEU A 29 30.81 -4.97 -3.64
N LYS A 30 31.63 -5.38 -4.57
CA LYS A 30 31.56 -5.03 -5.98
C LYS A 30 31.33 -6.30 -6.80
N LEU A 31 30.16 -6.44 -7.39
CA LEU A 31 29.74 -7.63 -8.15
C LEU A 31 29.63 -7.27 -9.62
N GLU A 32 30.29 -8.00 -10.47
CA GLU A 32 30.27 -7.79 -11.94
C GLU A 32 29.45 -8.89 -12.61
N GLY A 33 28.41 -8.49 -13.34
CA GLY A 33 27.51 -9.42 -14.03
C GLY A 33 27.50 -9.22 -15.54
N LYS A 34 27.17 -10.27 -16.28
CA LYS A 34 26.84 -10.14 -17.72
C LYS A 34 25.45 -9.56 -17.93
N THR A 35 24.56 -9.80 -16.97
CA THR A 35 23.17 -9.31 -16.94
C THR A 35 22.79 -9.04 -15.49
N VAL A 36 22.01 -7.99 -15.26
CA VAL A 36 21.43 -7.67 -13.95
C VAL A 36 19.91 -7.71 -14.10
N ILE A 37 19.24 -8.47 -13.24
CA ILE A 37 17.79 -8.56 -13.19
C ILE A 37 17.30 -7.83 -11.94
N LEU A 38 16.50 -6.79 -12.11
CA LEU A 38 15.92 -6.00 -11.04
C LEU A 38 14.56 -6.56 -10.63
N THR A 39 14.44 -7.01 -9.38
CA THR A 39 13.21 -7.58 -8.82
C THR A 39 12.89 -6.96 -7.46
N MET A 40 13.06 -5.66 -7.35
CA MET A 40 13.01 -4.90 -6.08
C MET A 40 11.59 -4.73 -5.52
N GLY A 41 10.55 -5.02 -6.32
CA GLY A 41 9.17 -4.89 -5.90
C GLY A 41 8.71 -3.43 -5.80
N CYS A 42 7.88 -3.17 -4.79
CA CYS A 42 7.22 -1.89 -4.58
C CYS A 42 6.95 -1.66 -3.10
N ARG A 43 6.66 -0.41 -2.75
CA ARG A 43 6.16 0.00 -1.43
C ARG A 43 4.75 0.53 -1.54
N GLU A 44 4.02 0.49 -0.44
CA GLU A 44 2.66 0.98 -0.38
C GLU A 44 2.62 2.52 -0.33
N ARG A 45 1.57 3.10 -0.91
CA ARG A 45 1.28 4.53 -0.74
C ARG A 45 0.82 4.80 0.68
N THR A 46 1.52 5.72 1.35
CA THR A 46 1.18 6.16 2.70
C THR A 46 0.15 7.28 2.69
N ARG A 47 -0.37 7.63 3.87
CA ARG A 47 -1.24 8.79 4.06
C ARG A 47 -0.66 10.09 3.46
N GLY A 48 0.65 10.30 3.62
CA GLY A 48 1.34 11.46 3.06
C GLY A 48 1.34 11.50 1.53
N ALA A 49 1.46 10.33 0.88
CA ALA A 49 1.45 10.22 -0.58
C ALA A 49 0.10 10.59 -1.21
N ILE A 50 -1.01 10.31 -0.50
CA ILE A 50 -2.38 10.62 -0.96
C ILE A 50 -2.97 11.87 -0.29
N ARG A 51 -2.20 12.52 0.60
CA ARG A 51 -2.53 13.80 1.25
C ARG A 51 -3.88 13.83 1.96
N ILE A 52 -4.25 12.77 2.69
CA ILE A 52 -5.48 12.76 3.49
C ILE A 52 -5.43 13.88 4.52
N PRO A 53 -6.42 14.80 4.53
CA PRO A 53 -6.49 15.92 5.47
C PRO A 53 -6.75 15.50 6.92
N GLY A 54 -6.74 16.47 7.82
CA GLY A 54 -7.05 16.29 9.23
C GLY A 54 -5.84 16.09 10.11
N GLU A 55 -6.07 15.72 11.36
CA GLU A 55 -5.07 15.51 12.41
C GLU A 55 -4.17 14.31 12.07
N ARG A 56 -3.05 14.21 12.76
CA ARG A 56 -2.04 13.15 12.52
C ARG A 56 -1.82 12.23 13.72
N PRO A 57 -2.88 11.62 14.26
CA PRO A 57 -2.77 10.68 15.37
C PRO A 57 -2.13 9.36 14.92
N ALA A 58 -1.75 8.51 15.88
CA ALA A 58 -1.49 7.11 15.63
C ALA A 58 -2.76 6.38 15.16
N GLY A 59 -2.61 5.25 14.45
CA GLY A 59 -3.74 4.42 13.99
C GLY A 59 -4.03 4.48 12.49
N VAL A 60 -3.23 5.23 11.71
CA VAL A 60 -3.31 5.18 10.25
C VAL A 60 -2.13 4.37 9.72
N PHE A 61 -2.40 3.19 9.16
CA PHE A 61 -1.39 2.25 8.66
C PHE A 61 -1.64 1.92 7.19
N THR A 62 -0.61 1.50 6.47
CA THR A 62 -0.81 0.79 5.21
C THR A 62 -1.30 -0.63 5.49
N ALA A 63 -2.01 -1.22 4.54
CA ALA A 63 -2.57 -2.57 4.69
C ALA A 63 -1.49 -3.63 4.92
N GLY A 64 -0.34 -3.52 4.23
CA GLY A 64 0.79 -4.43 4.41
C GLY A 64 1.50 -4.25 5.76
N ALA A 65 1.61 -3.02 6.27
CA ALA A 65 2.14 -2.80 7.62
C ALA A 65 1.25 -3.46 8.67
N ALA A 66 -0.07 -3.30 8.57
CA ALA A 66 -1.03 -3.97 9.45
C ALA A 66 -0.96 -5.51 9.32
N GLN A 67 -0.82 -6.01 8.10
CA GLN A 67 -0.65 -7.44 7.84
C GLN A 67 0.60 -7.99 8.54
N ARG A 68 1.72 -7.28 8.45
CA ARG A 68 2.96 -7.65 9.13
C ARG A 68 2.76 -7.68 10.66
N MET A 69 2.16 -6.63 11.22
CA MET A 69 1.90 -6.56 12.67
C MET A 69 1.14 -7.80 13.15
N VAL A 70 0.09 -8.19 12.44
CA VAL A 70 -0.73 -9.36 12.82
C VAL A 70 0.00 -10.68 12.58
N ASN A 71 0.57 -10.86 11.38
CA ASN A 71 1.07 -12.17 10.98
C ASN A 71 2.46 -12.51 11.55
N MET A 72 3.29 -11.51 11.79
CA MET A 72 4.69 -11.71 12.20
C MET A 72 4.96 -11.26 13.63
N GLU A 73 4.31 -10.18 14.07
CA GLU A 73 4.60 -9.57 15.37
C GLU A 73 3.54 -9.94 16.43
N GLY A 74 2.37 -10.48 16.02
CA GLY A 74 1.27 -10.84 16.93
C GLY A 74 0.53 -9.65 17.54
N TYR A 75 0.57 -8.48 16.91
CA TYR A 75 -0.10 -7.26 17.36
C TYR A 75 -1.30 -6.90 16.49
N LEU A 76 -2.40 -6.49 17.11
CA LEU A 76 -3.52 -5.88 16.40
C LEU A 76 -3.25 -4.39 16.17
N PRO A 77 -3.50 -3.86 14.95
CA PRO A 77 -3.38 -2.43 14.69
C PRO A 77 -4.42 -1.59 15.43
N GLY A 78 -5.55 -2.18 15.79
CA GLY A 78 -6.66 -1.62 16.56
C GLY A 78 -7.87 -2.53 16.52
N HIS A 79 -9.04 -2.03 16.97
CA HIS A 79 -10.25 -2.83 17.14
C HIS A 79 -11.43 -2.40 16.27
N LYS A 80 -11.56 -1.09 15.97
CA LYS A 80 -12.58 -0.51 15.09
C LYS A 80 -11.90 0.01 13.84
N ILE A 81 -12.01 -0.71 12.74
CA ILE A 81 -11.17 -0.51 11.56
C ILE A 81 -11.99 0.01 10.38
N VAL A 82 -11.50 1.02 9.69
CA VAL A 82 -11.96 1.40 8.36
C VAL A 82 -10.87 1.12 7.35
N ILE A 83 -11.25 0.59 6.18
CA ILE A 83 -10.31 0.30 5.09
C ILE A 83 -10.56 1.27 3.93
N LEU A 84 -9.52 1.93 3.46
CA LEU A 84 -9.57 2.80 2.29
C LEU A 84 -9.00 2.06 1.08
N ALA A 85 -9.80 1.96 0.05
CA ALA A 85 -9.72 1.25 -1.21
C ALA A 85 -10.06 -0.26 -1.13
N SER A 86 -10.74 -0.71 -2.18
CA SER A 86 -11.35 -2.03 -2.31
C SER A 86 -10.64 -2.94 -3.32
N GLY A 87 -9.33 -2.72 -3.52
CA GLY A 87 -8.48 -3.68 -4.21
C GLY A 87 -8.31 -4.96 -3.37
N ASP A 88 -7.81 -6.04 -3.97
CA ASP A 88 -7.72 -7.36 -3.33
C ASP A 88 -7.03 -7.34 -1.97
N ILE A 89 -5.96 -6.56 -1.81
CA ILE A 89 -5.25 -6.44 -0.52
C ILE A 89 -6.17 -5.85 0.55
N GLY A 90 -6.91 -4.77 0.24
CA GLY A 90 -7.86 -4.15 1.16
C GLY A 90 -8.98 -5.12 1.58
N LEU A 91 -9.54 -5.84 0.61
CA LEU A 91 -10.58 -6.84 0.86
C LEU A 91 -10.08 -8.00 1.74
N ILE A 92 -8.90 -8.54 1.41
CA ILE A 92 -8.28 -9.63 2.19
C ILE A 92 -7.99 -9.15 3.62
N MET A 93 -7.54 -7.92 3.80
CA MET A 93 -7.29 -7.36 5.12
C MET A 93 -8.60 -7.13 5.90
N ALA A 94 -9.70 -6.75 5.24
CA ALA A 94 -11.01 -6.66 5.89
C ALA A 94 -11.40 -7.99 6.53
N ARG A 95 -11.34 -9.07 5.76
CA ARG A 95 -11.58 -10.43 6.27
C ARG A 95 -10.59 -10.82 7.36
N ARG A 96 -9.29 -10.56 7.15
CA ARG A 96 -8.25 -10.91 8.11
C ARG A 96 -8.49 -10.25 9.46
N MET A 97 -8.76 -8.95 9.49
CA MET A 97 -9.04 -8.23 10.72
C MET A 97 -10.30 -8.75 11.43
N SER A 98 -11.35 -9.09 10.66
CA SER A 98 -12.58 -9.68 11.23
C SER A 98 -12.30 -11.04 11.89
N LEU A 99 -11.46 -11.88 11.28
CA LEU A 99 -11.04 -13.16 11.85
C LEU A 99 -10.21 -13.03 13.14
N GLU A 100 -9.47 -11.93 13.27
CA GLU A 100 -8.73 -11.59 14.49
C GLU A 100 -9.60 -10.91 15.57
N GLY A 101 -10.92 -10.83 15.34
CA GLY A 101 -11.87 -10.27 16.30
C GLY A 101 -12.02 -8.75 16.25
N CYS A 102 -11.46 -8.07 15.26
CA CYS A 102 -11.69 -6.65 15.06
C CYS A 102 -13.05 -6.41 14.40
N LYS A 103 -13.65 -5.25 14.69
CA LYS A 103 -14.85 -4.79 13.98
C LYS A 103 -14.42 -3.92 12.79
N VAL A 104 -14.57 -4.45 11.57
CA VAL A 104 -14.38 -3.65 10.35
C VAL A 104 -15.67 -2.88 10.10
N GLN A 105 -15.61 -1.55 10.26
CA GLN A 105 -16.76 -0.64 10.18
C GLN A 105 -17.21 -0.41 8.74
N ALA A 106 -16.24 -0.31 7.82
CA ALA A 106 -16.50 -0.04 6.42
C ALA A 106 -15.26 -0.31 5.55
N CYS A 107 -15.51 -0.59 4.28
CA CYS A 107 -14.55 -0.45 3.19
C CYS A 107 -15.00 0.71 2.29
N LEU A 108 -14.10 1.66 2.01
CA LEU A 108 -14.36 2.84 1.20
C LEU A 108 -13.64 2.70 -0.13
N GLU A 109 -14.29 3.06 -1.22
CA GLU A 109 -13.70 3.04 -2.57
C GLU A 109 -14.02 4.35 -3.29
N ILE A 110 -12.99 5.00 -3.80
CA ILE A 110 -13.14 6.27 -4.53
C ILE A 110 -13.79 6.07 -5.90
N CYS A 111 -13.57 4.92 -6.53
CA CYS A 111 -14.19 4.55 -7.81
C CYS A 111 -15.67 4.13 -7.62
N PRO A 112 -16.50 4.25 -8.68
CA PRO A 112 -17.89 3.77 -8.64
C PRO A 112 -18.00 2.23 -8.70
N PHE A 113 -16.89 1.53 -8.66
CA PHE A 113 -16.78 0.06 -8.66
C PHE A 113 -15.58 -0.39 -7.85
N SER A 114 -15.63 -1.61 -7.32
CA SER A 114 -14.47 -2.24 -6.67
C SER A 114 -13.49 -2.77 -7.70
N ASN A 115 -12.19 -2.54 -7.47
CA ASN A 115 -11.11 -3.10 -8.29
C ASN A 115 -10.66 -4.51 -7.86
N GLY A 116 -11.23 -5.04 -6.79
CA GLY A 116 -10.95 -6.38 -6.31
C GLY A 116 -11.72 -7.46 -7.10
N LEU A 117 -11.24 -8.69 -7.02
CA LEU A 117 -11.92 -9.84 -7.61
C LEU A 117 -13.29 -10.05 -6.96
N THR A 118 -14.31 -10.38 -7.76
CA THR A 118 -15.68 -10.61 -7.28
C THR A 118 -15.74 -11.62 -6.11
N ARG A 119 -14.94 -12.70 -6.18
CA ARG A 119 -14.86 -13.67 -5.09
C ARG A 119 -14.40 -13.05 -3.77
N ASN A 120 -13.47 -12.07 -3.82
CA ASN A 120 -12.96 -11.41 -2.62
C ASN A 120 -13.99 -10.41 -2.07
N ILE A 121 -14.80 -9.77 -2.92
CA ILE A 121 -15.93 -8.95 -2.46
C ILE A 121 -16.90 -9.82 -1.64
N VAL A 122 -17.27 -10.99 -2.15
CA VAL A 122 -18.16 -11.92 -1.45
C VAL A 122 -17.52 -12.43 -0.15
N GLN A 123 -16.35 -13.06 -0.26
CA GLN A 123 -15.71 -13.75 0.86
C GLN A 123 -15.09 -12.82 1.93
N CYS A 124 -14.83 -11.57 1.59
CA CYS A 124 -14.15 -10.65 2.50
C CYS A 124 -15.05 -9.52 3.02
N LEU A 125 -16.12 -9.18 2.32
CA LEU A 125 -17.06 -8.16 2.77
C LEU A 125 -18.45 -8.75 3.05
N ASN A 126 -19.09 -9.42 2.07
CA ASN A 126 -20.47 -9.88 2.22
C ASN A 126 -20.62 -10.95 3.31
N ASP A 127 -19.70 -11.93 3.38
CA ASP A 127 -19.73 -12.98 4.40
C ASP A 127 -19.52 -12.44 5.84
N TYR A 128 -19.06 -11.21 5.98
CA TYR A 128 -18.80 -10.53 7.26
C TYR A 128 -19.68 -9.29 7.49
N ASP A 129 -20.69 -9.06 6.64
CA ASP A 129 -21.58 -7.90 6.71
C ASP A 129 -20.84 -6.55 6.74
N ILE A 130 -19.70 -6.46 6.06
CA ILE A 130 -18.90 -5.24 5.99
C ILE A 130 -19.42 -4.36 4.85
N PRO A 131 -19.89 -3.12 5.15
CA PRO A 131 -20.41 -2.24 4.12
C PRO A 131 -19.31 -1.73 3.20
N LEU A 132 -19.58 -1.72 1.88
CA LEU A 132 -18.75 -1.13 0.85
C LEU A 132 -19.37 0.17 0.35
N TYR A 133 -18.69 1.29 0.59
CA TYR A 133 -19.09 2.60 0.08
C TYR A 133 -18.31 2.94 -1.18
N LEU A 134 -18.95 2.81 -2.34
CA LEU A 134 -18.40 3.19 -3.64
C LEU A 134 -18.55 4.69 -3.88
N SER A 135 -17.64 5.30 -4.63
CA SER A 135 -17.56 6.74 -4.87
C SER A 135 -17.43 7.54 -3.56
N HIS A 136 -16.67 7.04 -2.59
CA HIS A 136 -16.43 7.72 -1.31
C HIS A 136 -14.95 7.75 -0.96
N THR A 137 -14.54 8.81 -0.27
CA THR A 137 -13.17 8.95 0.22
C THR A 137 -13.14 9.61 1.60
N ILE A 138 -12.00 9.48 2.29
CA ILE A 138 -11.76 10.15 3.57
C ILE A 138 -11.38 11.60 3.32
N VAL A 139 -12.11 12.54 3.91
CA VAL A 139 -11.86 13.98 3.81
C VAL A 139 -11.24 14.57 5.07
N ALA A 140 -11.37 13.90 6.22
CA ALA A 140 -10.66 14.27 7.44
C ALA A 140 -10.40 13.03 8.32
N VAL A 141 -9.31 13.09 9.10
CA VAL A 141 -9.00 12.14 10.16
C VAL A 141 -9.00 12.89 11.47
N HIS A 142 -9.68 12.34 12.50
CA HIS A 142 -9.85 12.93 13.81
C HIS A 142 -9.07 12.18 14.89
N GLY A 143 -8.63 12.90 15.91
CA GLY A 143 -7.95 12.36 17.08
C GLY A 143 -6.60 13.02 17.35
N GLU A 144 -6.21 13.14 18.59
CA GLU A 144 -4.92 13.71 19.02
C GLU A 144 -3.83 12.65 19.12
N GLU A 145 -3.92 11.74 20.08
CA GLU A 145 -2.96 10.65 20.27
C GLU A 145 -3.22 9.48 19.32
N ARG A 146 -4.49 9.11 19.16
CA ARG A 146 -4.95 8.03 18.30
C ARG A 146 -6.18 8.46 17.51
N VAL A 147 -6.39 7.82 16.36
CA VAL A 147 -7.62 7.99 15.57
C VAL A 147 -8.84 7.69 16.44
N THR A 148 -9.80 8.61 16.45
CA THR A 148 -11.10 8.44 17.11
C THR A 148 -12.23 8.34 16.09
N GLY A 149 -11.97 8.74 14.86
CA GLY A 149 -12.90 8.68 13.75
C GLY A 149 -12.36 9.32 12.48
N ILE A 150 -13.16 9.24 11.44
CA ILE A 150 -12.91 9.87 10.15
C ILE A 150 -14.18 10.53 9.63
N THR A 151 -14.02 11.59 8.86
CA THR A 151 -15.10 12.12 8.02
C THR A 151 -14.92 11.59 6.60
N VAL A 152 -16.01 11.06 6.06
CA VAL A 152 -16.10 10.49 4.71
C VAL A 152 -17.02 11.38 3.87
N ALA A 153 -16.69 11.59 2.60
CA ALA A 153 -17.56 12.28 1.66
C ALA A 153 -17.70 11.47 0.35
N LYS A 154 -18.84 11.63 -0.30
CA LYS A 154 -19.03 11.16 -1.67
C LYS A 154 -18.17 11.97 -2.63
N VAL A 155 -17.68 11.36 -3.70
CA VAL A 155 -16.92 12.03 -4.76
C VAL A 155 -17.69 12.08 -6.07
N ASP A 156 -17.40 13.12 -6.87
CA ASP A 156 -17.90 13.27 -8.23
C ASP A 156 -17.07 12.42 -9.24
N GLU A 157 -17.40 12.54 -10.52
CA GLU A 157 -16.71 11.84 -11.63
C GLU A 157 -15.22 12.24 -11.76
N ARG A 158 -14.81 13.37 -11.17
CA ARG A 158 -13.40 13.82 -11.12
C ARG A 158 -12.70 13.40 -9.84
N MET A 159 -13.33 12.52 -9.05
CA MET A 159 -12.84 12.09 -7.72
C MET A 159 -12.69 13.23 -6.72
N THR A 160 -13.46 14.32 -6.89
CA THR A 160 -13.49 15.48 -5.99
C THR A 160 -14.61 15.30 -4.97
N PRO A 161 -14.35 15.51 -3.66
CA PRO A 161 -15.39 15.43 -2.64
C PRO A 161 -16.53 16.42 -2.90
N ILE A 162 -17.76 15.95 -2.76
CA ILE A 162 -18.98 16.73 -2.96
C ILE A 162 -19.39 17.32 -1.61
N PRO A 163 -19.38 18.67 -1.44
CA PRO A 163 -19.79 19.32 -0.19
C PRO A 163 -21.24 18.99 0.19
N GLY A 164 -21.49 18.77 1.47
CA GLY A 164 -22.80 18.43 2.02
C GLY A 164 -23.14 16.94 1.97
N THR A 165 -22.18 16.09 1.57
CA THR A 165 -22.32 14.62 1.58
C THR A 165 -21.52 13.97 2.69
N GLU A 166 -20.91 14.77 3.56
CA GLU A 166 -20.02 14.33 4.63
C GLU A 166 -20.81 13.57 5.71
N PHE A 167 -20.19 12.52 6.20
CA PHE A 167 -20.64 11.80 7.40
C PHE A 167 -19.44 11.22 8.14
N ASP A 168 -19.60 11.00 9.44
CA ASP A 168 -18.54 10.49 10.29
C ASP A 168 -18.66 8.98 10.51
N ILE A 169 -17.51 8.30 10.58
CA ILE A 169 -17.39 6.91 10.99
C ILE A 169 -16.44 6.86 12.19
N GLU A 170 -16.96 6.37 13.33
CA GLU A 170 -16.14 6.10 14.51
C GLU A 170 -15.21 4.92 14.24
N CYS A 171 -13.91 5.14 14.41
CA CYS A 171 -12.90 4.09 14.28
C CYS A 171 -11.64 4.47 15.07
N ASP A 172 -10.86 3.49 15.46
CA ASP A 172 -9.54 3.67 16.09
C ASP A 172 -8.38 3.40 15.14
N THR A 173 -8.70 2.90 13.94
CA THR A 173 -7.70 2.49 12.96
C THR A 173 -8.20 2.67 11.53
N VAL A 174 -7.33 3.20 10.68
CA VAL A 174 -7.53 3.29 9.23
C VAL A 174 -6.44 2.50 8.51
N LEU A 175 -6.85 1.56 7.67
CA LEU A 175 -5.95 0.81 6.81
C LEU A 175 -6.00 1.34 5.37
N LEU A 176 -4.85 1.70 4.85
CA LEU A 176 -4.71 2.24 3.50
C LEU A 176 -4.28 1.14 2.53
N SER A 177 -5.10 0.88 1.51
CA SER A 177 -4.81 -0.05 0.42
C SER A 177 -4.83 0.67 -0.94
N VAL A 178 -4.29 1.88 -0.99
CA VAL A 178 -4.48 2.88 -2.04
C VAL A 178 -3.44 2.81 -3.17
N GLY A 179 -2.89 1.64 -3.39
CA GLY A 179 -1.94 1.37 -4.46
C GLY A 179 -0.48 1.39 -4.02
N LEU A 180 0.38 1.10 -4.97
CA LEU A 180 1.80 0.82 -4.78
C LEU A 180 2.65 1.85 -5.53
N ILE A 181 3.88 2.04 -5.04
CA ILE A 181 4.92 2.85 -5.66
C ILE A 181 6.06 1.90 -6.02
N PRO A 182 6.42 1.74 -7.30
CA PRO A 182 7.56 0.91 -7.70
C PRO A 182 8.86 1.41 -7.07
N GLU A 183 9.74 0.48 -6.66
CA GLU A 183 11.08 0.80 -6.17
C GLU A 183 12.00 1.12 -7.37
N ASN A 184 12.14 2.39 -7.69
CA ASN A 184 12.81 2.87 -8.90
C ASN A 184 14.15 3.57 -8.64
N GLU A 185 14.61 3.63 -7.41
CA GLU A 185 15.81 4.38 -7.05
C GLU A 185 17.02 3.91 -7.87
N LEU A 186 17.23 2.59 -7.93
CA LEU A 186 18.34 2.02 -8.72
C LEU A 186 18.10 2.19 -10.24
N SER A 187 16.86 2.03 -10.71
CA SER A 187 16.53 2.19 -12.13
C SER A 187 16.78 3.63 -12.63
N ARG A 188 16.48 4.62 -11.80
CA ARG A 188 16.74 6.04 -12.13
C ARG A 188 18.23 6.36 -12.20
N GLY A 189 19.06 5.70 -11.40
CA GLY A 189 20.52 5.83 -11.46
C GLY A 189 21.14 5.30 -12.76
N LEU A 190 20.39 4.48 -13.51
CA LEU A 190 20.79 3.93 -14.79
C LEU A 190 20.33 4.78 -16.00
N ASP A 191 19.73 5.96 -15.77
CA ASP A 191 19.17 6.83 -16.81
C ASP A 191 18.15 6.13 -17.74
N LEU A 192 17.42 5.14 -17.22
CA LEU A 192 16.38 4.44 -17.97
C LEU A 192 15.18 5.33 -18.23
N GLU A 193 14.58 5.19 -19.41
CA GLU A 193 13.30 5.83 -19.73
C GLU A 193 12.21 5.30 -18.80
N MET A 194 11.46 6.21 -18.16
CA MET A 194 10.41 5.88 -17.21
C MET A 194 9.03 6.10 -17.82
N ASN A 195 8.15 5.11 -17.71
CA ASN A 195 6.78 5.22 -18.16
C ASN A 195 5.97 6.10 -17.18
N PRO A 196 5.37 7.22 -17.63
CA PRO A 196 4.67 8.16 -16.74
C PRO A 196 3.37 7.57 -16.14
N LEU A 197 2.79 6.55 -16.75
CA LEU A 197 1.55 5.92 -16.24
C LEU A 197 1.84 4.88 -15.16
N THR A 198 2.83 4.04 -15.38
CA THR A 198 3.18 2.96 -14.44
C THR A 198 4.20 3.40 -13.39
N ASN A 199 4.92 4.49 -13.65
CA ASN A 199 6.08 4.95 -12.88
C ASN A 199 7.23 3.92 -12.82
N GLY A 200 7.22 2.92 -13.68
CA GLY A 200 8.30 1.93 -13.83
C GLY A 200 9.15 2.19 -15.07
N PRO A 201 10.29 1.53 -15.22
CA PRO A 201 11.08 1.59 -16.44
C PRO A 201 10.27 1.13 -17.67
N VAL A 202 10.49 1.78 -18.81
CA VAL A 202 9.99 1.29 -20.09
C VAL A 202 10.76 0.00 -20.42
N VAL A 203 10.02 -1.05 -20.75
CA VAL A 203 10.60 -2.35 -21.08
C VAL A 203 10.08 -2.82 -22.45
N ASP A 204 10.92 -3.51 -23.19
CA ASP A 204 10.51 -4.14 -24.44
C ASP A 204 9.79 -5.50 -24.19
N GLN A 205 9.44 -6.20 -25.28
CA GLN A 205 8.79 -7.52 -25.20
C GLN A 205 9.66 -8.59 -24.52
N HIS A 206 10.96 -8.39 -24.41
CA HIS A 206 11.92 -9.25 -23.74
C HIS A 206 12.21 -8.79 -22.30
N ARG A 207 11.50 -7.74 -21.82
CA ARG A 207 11.65 -7.12 -20.50
C ARG A 207 13.03 -6.51 -20.23
N GLY A 208 13.72 -6.07 -21.31
CA GLY A 208 14.89 -5.23 -21.24
C GLY A 208 14.55 -3.75 -21.51
N PRO A 209 15.30 -2.82 -20.95
CA PRO A 209 15.24 -1.41 -21.32
C PRO A 209 15.84 -1.17 -22.70
#